data_e4cab8fe69c0abf4a2839cff099a041e
#
_entry.id   e4cab8fe69c0abf4a2839cff099a041e
#
_cell.length_a   1.000
_cell.length_b   1.000
_cell.length_c   1.000
_cell.angle_alpha   90.00
_cell.angle_beta   90.00
_cell.angle_gamma   90.00
#
_symmetry.space_group_name_H-M   'P 1'
#
loop_
_entity.id
_entity.type
_entity.pdbx_description
1 polymer ?
#
loop_
_entity_poly.entity_id
_entity_poly.type
_entity_poly.pdbx_seq_one_letter_code
_entity_poly.pdbx_strand_id
1 'polypeptide(L)'
;MLPEEKKNLSSMRLEHAKQCLKTAKSIIKYEDDYKSAANRSYYAIFHAMRSVLALDGIDNKKHSGIIAEFRRLYIKTGIFEDSLSEIISMLFKIRNDSDYDDFYLIDKVKVEEQIRNAEHFLSEIEKYLVSKSVI
;
A
#
# COMPACT_ATOMS: atom_id res chain seq x y z
N MET A 1 21.27 -1.81 -15.18
CA MET A 1 21.34 -0.95 -13.99
C MET A 1 20.17 0.04 -14.00
N LEU A 2 19.53 0.23 -12.85
CA LEU A 2 18.41 1.17 -12.76
C LEU A 2 18.91 2.61 -12.72
N PRO A 3 18.28 3.53 -13.50
CA PRO A 3 18.62 4.95 -13.43
C PRO A 3 18.41 5.53 -12.04
N GLU A 4 19.26 6.44 -11.63
CA GLU A 4 19.20 7.09 -10.31
C GLU A 4 17.87 7.80 -10.07
N GLU A 5 17.33 8.45 -11.09
CA GLU A 5 16.01 9.09 -11.04
C GLU A 5 14.91 8.13 -10.60
N LYS A 6 14.89 6.92 -11.18
CA LYS A 6 13.89 5.89 -10.86
C LYS A 6 14.04 5.40 -9.43
N LYS A 7 15.29 5.21 -8.98
CA LYS A 7 15.57 4.82 -7.60
C LYS A 7 15.11 5.89 -6.62
N ASN A 8 15.39 7.15 -6.92
CA ASN A 8 14.97 8.27 -6.07
C ASN A 8 13.45 8.37 -5.96
N LEU A 9 12.75 8.24 -7.08
CA LEU A 9 11.30 8.28 -7.09
C LEU A 9 10.71 7.10 -6.30
N SER A 10 11.26 5.91 -6.50
CA SER A 10 10.87 4.71 -5.76
C SER A 10 11.04 4.92 -4.25
N SER A 11 12.19 5.41 -3.84
CA SER A 11 12.49 5.69 -2.43
C SER A 11 11.53 6.70 -1.83
N MET A 12 11.24 7.79 -2.54
CA MET A 12 10.27 8.81 -2.09
C MET A 12 8.88 8.23 -1.90
N ARG A 13 8.43 7.39 -2.83
CA ARG A 13 7.12 6.76 -2.74
C ARG A 13 7.04 5.77 -1.58
N LEU A 14 8.13 5.05 -1.30
CA LEU A 14 8.17 4.17 -0.14
C LEU A 14 8.09 4.98 1.17
N GLU A 15 8.80 6.10 1.26
CA GLU A 15 8.73 6.97 2.43
C GLU A 15 7.30 7.52 2.61
N HIS A 16 6.63 7.88 1.52
CA HIS A 16 5.24 8.31 1.57
C HIS A 16 4.32 7.17 2.10
N ALA A 17 4.57 5.94 1.64
CA ALA A 17 3.84 4.77 2.12
C ALA A 17 4.02 4.58 3.62
N LYS A 18 5.26 4.68 4.11
CA LYS A 18 5.57 4.56 5.54
C LYS A 18 4.88 5.66 6.35
N GLN A 19 4.82 6.87 5.82
CA GLN A 19 4.15 7.98 6.50
C GLN A 19 2.65 7.72 6.61
N CYS A 20 2.01 7.20 5.58
CA CYS A 20 0.59 6.82 5.62
C CYS A 20 0.32 5.77 6.69
N LEU A 21 1.20 4.77 6.80
CA LEU A 21 1.06 3.72 7.82
C LEU A 21 1.23 4.29 9.22
N LYS A 22 2.20 5.16 9.42
CA LYS A 22 2.44 5.84 10.70
C LYS A 22 1.20 6.65 11.10
N THR A 23 0.61 7.37 10.15
CA THR A 23 -0.60 8.16 10.37
C THR A 23 -1.77 7.28 10.76
N ALA A 24 -1.96 6.13 10.08
CA ALA A 24 -3.02 5.17 10.41
C ALA A 24 -2.90 4.69 11.86
N LYS A 25 -1.70 4.34 12.30
CA LYS A 25 -1.43 3.90 13.67
C LYS A 25 -1.73 4.99 14.68
N SER A 26 -1.35 6.21 14.38
CA SER A 26 -1.57 7.39 15.23
C SER A 26 -3.08 7.67 15.39
N ILE A 27 -3.84 7.60 14.30
CA ILE A 27 -5.28 7.82 14.32
C ILE A 27 -5.97 6.80 15.23
N ILE A 28 -5.62 5.52 15.13
CA ILE A 28 -6.18 4.47 15.99
C ILE A 28 -5.84 4.72 17.45
N LYS A 29 -4.63 5.16 17.73
CA LYS A 29 -4.14 5.35 19.10
C LYS A 29 -4.80 6.56 19.78
N TYR A 30 -5.00 7.65 19.04
CA TYR A 30 -5.35 8.93 19.63
C TYR A 30 -6.74 9.46 19.27
N GLU A 31 -7.32 9.03 18.15
CA GLU A 31 -8.52 9.67 17.59
C GLU A 31 -9.75 8.77 17.52
N ASP A 32 -9.60 7.46 17.62
CA ASP A 32 -10.72 6.50 17.44
C ASP A 32 -11.47 6.68 16.10
N ASP A 33 -10.83 7.28 15.10
CA ASP A 33 -11.38 7.51 13.77
C ASP A 33 -11.05 6.34 12.86
N TYR A 34 -11.86 5.31 12.94
CA TYR A 34 -11.57 4.04 12.25
C TYR A 34 -11.64 4.15 10.73
N LYS A 35 -12.56 4.94 10.21
CA LYS A 35 -12.66 5.15 8.75
C LYS A 35 -11.42 5.84 8.19
N SER A 36 -10.92 6.86 8.87
CA SER A 36 -9.70 7.56 8.45
C SER A 36 -8.47 6.66 8.54
N ALA A 37 -8.38 5.83 9.58
CA ALA A 37 -7.29 4.88 9.72
C ALA A 37 -7.32 3.83 8.61
N ALA A 38 -8.50 3.33 8.24
CA ALA A 38 -8.66 2.41 7.12
C ALA A 38 -8.20 3.06 5.80
N ASN A 39 -8.60 4.31 5.58
CA ASN A 39 -8.18 5.08 4.41
C ASN A 39 -6.66 5.19 4.33
N ARG A 40 -6.00 5.57 5.43
CA ARG A 40 -4.52 5.70 5.46
C ARG A 40 -3.82 4.35 5.28
N SER A 41 -4.37 3.27 5.79
CA SER A 41 -3.81 1.92 5.60
C SER A 41 -3.85 1.52 4.12
N TYR A 42 -4.93 1.82 3.43
CA TYR A 42 -5.03 1.58 1.99
C TYR A 42 -3.98 2.40 1.23
N TYR A 43 -3.86 3.71 1.52
CA TYR A 43 -2.89 4.55 0.83
C TYR A 43 -1.44 4.14 1.12
N ALA A 44 -1.18 3.54 2.28
CA ALA A 44 0.14 2.97 2.56
C ALA A 44 0.51 1.90 1.52
N ILE A 45 -0.38 0.93 1.28
CA ILE A 45 -0.08 -0.11 0.28
C ILE A 45 -0.13 0.43 -1.14
N PHE A 46 -0.99 1.42 -1.41
CA PHE A 46 -1.08 2.04 -2.72
C PHE A 46 0.24 2.71 -3.11
N HIS A 47 0.81 3.51 -2.22
CA HIS A 47 2.11 4.14 -2.47
C HIS A 47 3.26 3.14 -2.49
N ALA A 48 3.15 2.05 -1.73
CA ALA A 48 4.13 0.97 -1.79
C ALA A 48 4.13 0.29 -3.17
N MET A 49 2.95 0.04 -3.75
CA MET A 49 2.84 -0.46 -5.13
C MET A 49 3.49 0.53 -6.12
N ARG A 50 3.20 1.81 -5.96
CA ARG A 50 3.78 2.85 -6.82
C ARG A 50 5.29 2.94 -6.68
N SER A 51 5.85 2.59 -5.53
CA SER A 51 7.31 2.62 -5.34
C SER A 51 8.02 1.60 -6.22
N VAL A 52 7.47 0.38 -6.34
CA VAL A 52 8.07 -0.63 -7.22
C VAL A 52 7.78 -0.33 -8.69
N LEU A 53 6.59 0.17 -9.02
CA LEU A 53 6.24 0.52 -10.40
C LEU A 53 7.08 1.70 -10.93
N ALA A 54 7.60 2.55 -10.05
CA ALA A 54 8.52 3.61 -10.43
C ALA A 54 9.77 3.05 -11.11
N LEU A 55 10.22 1.87 -10.71
CA LEU A 55 11.39 1.22 -11.31
C LEU A 55 11.14 0.81 -12.77
N ASP A 56 9.88 0.56 -13.11
CA ASP A 56 9.46 0.20 -14.46
C ASP A 56 9.04 1.42 -15.29
N GLY A 57 9.12 2.61 -14.70
CA GLY A 57 8.68 3.83 -15.36
C GLY A 57 7.16 3.91 -15.54
N ILE A 58 6.41 3.17 -14.74
CA ILE A 58 4.94 3.11 -14.83
C ILE A 58 4.32 4.06 -13.82
N ASP A 59 3.44 4.91 -14.31
CA ASP A 59 2.56 5.72 -13.49
C ASP A 59 1.18 5.76 -14.18
N ASN A 60 0.14 5.63 -13.37
CA ASN A 60 -1.23 5.62 -13.87
C ASN A 60 -2.06 6.52 -12.98
N LYS A 61 -2.95 7.32 -13.59
CA LYS A 61 -3.80 8.24 -12.84
C LYS A 61 -4.91 7.53 -12.07
N LYS A 62 -5.28 6.31 -12.51
CA LYS A 62 -6.35 5.54 -11.88
C LYS A 62 -5.76 4.52 -10.90
N HIS A 63 -6.38 4.41 -9.73
CA HIS A 63 -6.01 3.42 -8.73
C HIS A 63 -6.11 1.99 -9.28
N SER A 64 -7.17 1.69 -10.02
CA SER A 64 -7.36 0.39 -10.66
C SER A 64 -6.22 0.05 -11.62
N GLY A 65 -5.70 1.03 -12.33
CA GLY A 65 -4.57 0.86 -13.25
C GLY A 65 -3.28 0.51 -12.50
N ILE A 66 -2.99 1.18 -11.41
CA ILE A 66 -1.83 0.89 -10.56
C ILE A 66 -1.93 -0.54 -10.00
N ILE A 67 -3.09 -0.91 -9.47
CA ILE A 67 -3.32 -2.24 -8.91
C ILE A 67 -3.14 -3.32 -9.99
N ALA A 68 -3.73 -3.11 -11.17
CA ALA A 68 -3.63 -4.07 -12.27
C ALA A 68 -2.18 -4.26 -12.73
N GLU A 69 -1.42 -3.18 -12.88
CA GLU A 69 -0.01 -3.25 -13.29
C GLU A 69 0.86 -3.93 -12.22
N PHE A 70 0.62 -3.62 -10.95
CA PHE A 70 1.35 -4.26 -9.87
C PHE A 70 1.09 -5.78 -9.85
N ARG A 71 -0.16 -6.19 -9.97
CA ARG A 71 -0.52 -7.62 -10.02
C ARG A 71 0.11 -8.32 -11.22
N ARG A 72 0.09 -7.67 -12.38
CA ARG A 72 0.64 -8.25 -13.61
C ARG A 72 2.15 -8.44 -13.53
N LEU A 73 2.88 -7.45 -13.05
CA LEU A 73 4.34 -7.44 -13.08
C LEU A 73 4.99 -8.07 -11.84
N TYR A 74 4.31 -8.09 -10.71
CA TYR A 74 4.93 -8.46 -9.42
C TYR A 74 4.26 -9.62 -8.71
N ILE A 75 2.98 -9.89 -8.95
CA ILE A 75 2.28 -11.03 -8.34
C ILE A 75 2.25 -12.23 -9.29
N LYS A 76 1.75 -12.02 -10.51
CA LYS A 76 1.64 -13.12 -11.50
C LYS A 76 2.99 -13.71 -11.88
N THR A 77 4.04 -12.92 -11.80
CA THR A 77 5.41 -13.34 -12.10
C THR A 77 6.07 -14.10 -10.95
N GLY A 78 5.41 -14.14 -9.78
CA GLY A 78 5.94 -14.83 -8.61
C GLY A 78 6.98 -14.02 -7.81
N ILE A 79 7.19 -12.75 -8.12
CA ILE A 79 8.11 -11.89 -7.35
C ILE A 79 7.59 -11.73 -5.93
N PHE A 80 6.28 -11.48 -5.79
CA PHE A 80 5.60 -11.47 -4.49
C PHE A 80 4.57 -12.59 -4.42
N GLU A 81 4.28 -13.02 -3.18
CA GLU A 81 3.29 -14.07 -2.92
C GLU A 81 1.86 -13.61 -3.21
N ASP A 82 0.99 -14.55 -3.54
CA ASP A 82 -0.44 -14.28 -3.80
C ASP A 82 -1.16 -13.63 -2.62
N SER A 83 -0.67 -13.86 -1.39
CA SER A 83 -1.22 -13.24 -0.19
C SER A 83 -1.23 -11.70 -0.28
N LEU A 84 -0.26 -11.11 -0.97
CA LEU A 84 -0.24 -9.66 -1.19
C LEU A 84 -1.41 -9.21 -2.06
N SER A 85 -1.82 -10.02 -3.04
CA SER A 85 -3.00 -9.72 -3.86
C SER A 85 -4.29 -9.72 -3.04
N GLU A 86 -4.39 -10.64 -2.09
CA GLU A 86 -5.54 -10.70 -1.17
C GLU A 86 -5.60 -9.47 -0.27
N ILE A 87 -4.44 -9.02 0.23
CA ILE A 87 -4.34 -7.81 1.03
C ILE A 87 -4.81 -6.59 0.24
N ILE A 88 -4.39 -6.48 -1.03
CA ILE A 88 -4.82 -5.39 -1.91
C ILE A 88 -6.34 -5.37 -2.02
N SER A 89 -6.96 -6.51 -2.33
CA SER A 89 -8.41 -6.61 -2.51
C SER A 89 -9.15 -6.21 -1.23
N MET A 90 -8.68 -6.66 -0.09
CA MET A 90 -9.29 -6.41 1.20
C MET A 90 -9.22 -4.92 1.58
N LEU A 91 -8.05 -4.31 1.50
CA LEU A 91 -7.89 -2.90 1.85
C LEU A 91 -8.62 -1.99 0.87
N PHE A 92 -8.61 -2.33 -0.42
CA PHE A 92 -9.33 -1.57 -1.43
C PHE A 92 -10.84 -1.56 -1.14
N LYS A 93 -11.41 -2.73 -0.84
CA LYS A 93 -12.83 -2.86 -0.53
C LYS A 93 -13.21 -2.09 0.74
N ILE A 94 -12.43 -2.23 1.79
CA ILE A 94 -12.70 -1.56 3.07
C ILE A 94 -12.61 -0.04 2.91
N ARG A 95 -11.62 0.43 2.17
CA ARG A 95 -11.46 1.86 1.89
C ARG A 95 -12.67 2.40 1.13
N ASN A 96 -13.10 1.71 0.08
CA ASN A 96 -14.26 2.13 -0.70
C ASN A 96 -15.54 2.13 0.13
N ASP A 97 -15.78 1.08 0.91
CA ASP A 97 -16.94 0.99 1.78
C ASP A 97 -16.92 2.11 2.84
N SER A 98 -15.74 2.37 3.42
CA SER A 98 -15.60 3.41 4.44
C SER A 98 -15.78 4.82 3.90
N ASP A 99 -15.30 5.08 2.68
CA ASP A 99 -15.35 6.43 2.09
C ASP A 99 -16.70 6.75 1.44
N TYR A 100 -17.37 5.74 0.87
CA TYR A 100 -18.52 5.96 0.00
C TYR A 100 -19.85 5.39 0.51
N ASP A 101 -19.83 4.56 1.55
CA ASP A 101 -21.05 4.01 2.16
C ASP A 101 -21.26 4.65 3.53
N ASP A 102 -22.24 5.57 3.63
CA ASP A 102 -22.53 6.27 4.87
C ASP A 102 -22.99 5.35 6.01
N PHE A 103 -23.49 4.17 5.67
CA PHE A 103 -23.99 3.20 6.64
C PHE A 103 -22.95 2.13 6.98
N TYR A 104 -21.78 2.16 6.35
CA TYR A 104 -20.72 1.20 6.64
C TYR A 104 -20.13 1.45 8.02
N LEU A 105 -20.09 0.39 8.81
CA LEU A 105 -19.49 0.43 10.16
C LEU A 105 -18.24 -0.46 10.15
N ILE A 106 -17.12 0.11 10.57
CA ILE A 106 -15.88 -0.61 10.75
C ILE A 106 -15.45 -0.49 12.20
N ASP A 107 -15.10 -1.62 12.82
CA ASP A 107 -14.68 -1.64 14.21
C ASP A 107 -13.14 -1.56 14.34
N LYS A 108 -12.69 -1.33 15.57
CA LYS A 108 -11.28 -1.21 15.91
C LYS A 108 -10.49 -2.46 15.55
N VAL A 109 -11.04 -3.64 15.86
CA VAL A 109 -10.35 -4.92 15.62
C VAL A 109 -10.06 -5.10 14.12
N LYS A 110 -11.06 -4.78 13.28
CA LYS A 110 -10.91 -4.90 11.84
C LYS A 110 -9.88 -3.93 11.28
N VAL A 111 -9.87 -2.69 11.75
CA VAL A 111 -8.90 -1.69 11.32
C VAL A 111 -7.48 -2.07 11.77
N GLU A 112 -7.33 -2.55 12.99
CA GLU A 112 -6.03 -3.02 13.48
C GLU A 112 -5.50 -4.18 12.64
N GLU A 113 -6.38 -5.08 12.21
CA GLU A 113 -6.02 -6.16 11.28
C GLU A 113 -5.50 -5.60 9.96
N GLN A 114 -6.18 -4.58 9.41
CA GLN A 114 -5.76 -3.97 8.15
C GLN A 114 -4.42 -3.22 8.29
N ILE A 115 -4.18 -2.60 9.43
CA ILE A 115 -2.88 -1.98 9.70
C ILE A 115 -1.78 -3.04 9.70
N ARG A 116 -2.00 -4.20 10.34
CA ARG A 116 -1.03 -5.29 10.32
C ARG A 116 -0.79 -5.82 8.91
N ASN A 117 -1.85 -5.93 8.11
CA ASN A 117 -1.74 -6.34 6.70
C ASN A 117 -0.91 -5.33 5.91
N ALA A 118 -1.13 -4.04 6.12
CA ALA A 118 -0.35 -2.99 5.47
C ALA A 118 1.11 -3.02 5.91
N GLU A 119 1.39 -3.27 7.19
CA GLU A 119 2.75 -3.43 7.69
C GLU A 119 3.48 -4.57 6.99
N HIS A 120 2.82 -5.71 6.87
CA HIS A 120 3.39 -6.87 6.18
C HIS A 120 3.66 -6.54 4.71
N PHE A 121 2.70 -5.90 4.05
CA PHE A 121 2.84 -5.50 2.65
C PHE A 121 4.06 -4.60 2.45
N LEU A 122 4.19 -3.56 3.25
CA LEU A 122 5.32 -2.63 3.16
C LEU A 122 6.65 -3.33 3.46
N SER A 123 6.67 -4.24 4.41
CA SER A 123 7.86 -5.03 4.72
C SER A 123 8.35 -5.83 3.50
N GLU A 124 7.43 -6.48 2.79
CA GLU A 124 7.78 -7.24 1.59
C GLU A 124 8.28 -6.35 0.46
N ILE A 125 7.66 -5.19 0.28
CA ILE A 125 8.10 -4.20 -0.70
C ILE A 125 9.52 -3.70 -0.35
N GLU A 126 9.76 -3.37 0.90
CA GLU A 126 11.07 -2.87 1.35
C GLU A 126 12.17 -3.90 1.11
N LYS A 127 11.92 -5.17 1.43
CA LYS A 127 12.87 -6.25 1.17
C LYS A 127 13.23 -6.34 -0.31
N TYR A 128 12.23 -6.21 -1.18
CA TYR A 128 12.46 -6.22 -2.63
C TYR A 128 13.34 -5.05 -3.07
N LEU A 129 13.02 -3.84 -2.59
CA LEU A 129 13.78 -2.64 -2.95
C LEU A 129 15.22 -2.69 -2.43
N VAL A 130 15.44 -3.26 -1.25
CA VAL A 130 16.80 -3.52 -0.74
C VAL A 130 17.53 -4.48 -1.69
N SER A 131 16.88 -5.55 -2.11
CA SER A 131 17.48 -6.54 -3.01
C SER A 131 17.87 -5.96 -4.37
N LYS A 132 17.22 -4.88 -4.78
CA LYS A 132 17.50 -4.18 -6.05
C LYS A 132 18.43 -2.97 -5.87
N SER A 133 18.99 -2.79 -4.69
CA SER A 133 19.88 -1.68 -4.35
C SER A 133 19.22 -0.31 -4.54
N VAL A 134 17.92 -0.22 -4.30
CA VAL A 134 17.17 1.04 -4.36
C VAL A 134 17.31 1.80 -3.05
N ILE A 135 17.32 1.06 -1.96
CA ILE A 135 17.45 1.62 -0.60
C ILE A 135 18.45 0.82 0.22
#